data_503536315f81de228fa58f0eb215267a
#
_entry.id   503536315f81de228fa58f0eb215267a
#
_cell.length_a   1.000
_cell.length_b   1.000
_cell.length_c   1.000
_cell.angle_alpha   90.00
_cell.angle_beta   90.00
_cell.angle_gamma   90.00
#
_symmetry.space_group_name_H-M   'P 1'
#
loop_
_entity.id
_entity.type
_entity.pdbx_description
1 polymer ?
#
loop_
_entity_poly.entity_id
_entity_poly.type
_entity_poly.pdbx_seq_one_letter_code
_entity_poly.pdbx_strand_id
1 'polypeptide(L)'
;MSLIRFRIVSPIDRREEPVFITGSHEALGNWDPARALRLEWHAPFHTGTIEADTGVHFEYKITRGNWESEAVDAWGHVPHNAQHEVWLDATLTRTVADWKDRYSGRLTHDRIHSRILAGERELTVWLPPSYGRGEGRFPLVLLYDGANVFDPATSAISNVDWAADEWVDLLARGGAMPEAVVVGICHPEGFSEDNATMRDFDLSPELGGAAFAQFVATELLPYLDQHYRTDARQEARLLGGAGLGALNAFHVALAHPGVFGKFACLSTSFEDVSQVLPDQSALLRALEVEPALDKGVRMYFDHGDQGLDECYGGYHALLGGFLREKGWQDGREFTIRQIPGGGHTELSWRERFGEALRFLFR
;
A
#
# COMPACT_ATOMS: atom_id res chain seq x y z
N MET A 1 -10.69 11.06 35.19
CA MET A 1 -9.58 11.13 34.22
C MET A 1 -9.60 9.88 33.37
N SER A 2 -9.35 10.05 32.06
CA SER A 2 -9.24 8.94 31.10
C SER A 2 -7.83 8.92 30.53
N LEU A 3 -7.36 7.74 30.16
CA LEU A 3 -6.04 7.52 29.62
C LEU A 3 -6.09 7.64 28.09
N ILE A 4 -5.41 8.62 27.52
CA ILE A 4 -5.32 8.81 26.09
C ILE A 4 -3.94 8.38 25.60
N ARG A 5 -3.90 7.31 24.82
CA ARG A 5 -2.65 6.75 24.25
C ARG A 5 -2.50 7.21 22.80
N PHE A 6 -1.37 7.79 22.48
CA PHE A 6 -0.96 8.08 21.11
C PHE A 6 -0.18 6.90 20.53
N ARG A 7 -0.44 6.54 19.29
CA ARG A 7 0.32 5.59 18.48
C ARG A 7 0.60 6.23 17.13
N ILE A 8 1.85 6.61 16.90
CA ILE A 8 2.24 7.31 15.69
C ILE A 8 3.13 6.39 14.85
N VAL A 9 2.73 6.17 13.61
CA VAL A 9 3.55 5.53 12.58
C VAL A 9 4.34 6.64 11.89
N SER A 10 5.66 6.58 11.95
CA SER A 10 6.56 7.53 11.30
C SER A 10 6.94 7.06 9.89
N PRO A 11 7.47 7.95 9.03
CA PRO A 11 8.04 7.56 7.74
C PRO A 11 9.03 6.39 7.86
N ILE A 12 9.04 5.54 6.85
CA ILE A 12 9.77 4.26 6.84
C ILE A 12 11.27 4.43 7.10
N ASP A 13 11.88 5.46 6.55
CA ASP A 13 13.32 5.74 6.69
C ASP A 13 13.69 6.52 7.96
N ARG A 14 12.70 6.87 8.77
CA ARG A 14 12.86 7.75 9.95
C ARG A 14 12.17 7.20 11.21
N ARG A 15 11.95 5.90 11.27
CA ARG A 15 11.21 5.24 12.36
C ARG A 15 11.79 5.49 13.75
N GLU A 16 13.10 5.65 13.85
CA GLU A 16 13.80 5.83 15.14
C GLU A 16 14.05 7.31 15.48
N GLU A 17 13.66 8.25 14.62
CA GLU A 17 13.78 9.67 14.92
C GLU A 17 12.81 10.06 16.06
N PRO A 18 13.16 11.04 16.91
CA PRO A 18 12.28 11.47 17.99
C PRO A 18 11.01 12.11 17.44
N VAL A 19 9.85 11.67 17.96
CA VAL A 19 8.53 12.19 17.61
C VAL A 19 7.88 12.78 18.86
N PHE A 20 7.16 13.89 18.67
CA PHE A 20 6.51 14.64 19.73
C PHE A 20 5.06 14.95 19.35
N ILE A 21 4.19 15.03 20.37
CA ILE A 21 2.83 15.56 20.25
C ILE A 21 2.79 16.90 20.96
N THR A 22 2.47 17.97 20.24
CA THR A 22 2.17 19.29 20.83
C THR A 22 0.71 19.65 20.60
N GLY A 23 0.08 20.33 21.52
CA GLY A 23 -1.35 20.64 21.41
C GLY A 23 -1.88 21.57 22.48
N SER A 24 -3.19 21.78 22.49
CA SER A 24 -3.88 22.71 23.38
C SER A 24 -3.97 22.24 24.84
N HIS A 25 -3.75 20.97 25.13
CA HIS A 25 -3.74 20.42 26.47
C HIS A 25 -2.39 20.67 27.16
N GLU A 26 -2.39 20.91 28.50
CA GLU A 26 -1.15 21.21 29.23
C GLU A 26 -0.12 20.09 29.12
N ALA A 27 -0.55 18.82 29.19
CA ALA A 27 0.32 17.65 29.02
C ALA A 27 0.90 17.53 27.60
N LEU A 28 0.43 18.31 26.64
CA LEU A 28 0.92 18.45 25.28
C LEU A 28 1.69 19.76 25.04
N GLY A 29 1.99 20.50 26.14
CA GLY A 29 2.81 21.71 26.12
C GLY A 29 2.11 23.00 25.75
N ASN A 30 0.76 23.03 25.63
CA ASN A 30 0.00 24.24 25.25
C ASN A 30 0.56 24.91 23.98
N TRP A 31 0.74 24.14 22.93
CA TRP A 31 1.31 24.56 21.63
C TRP A 31 2.78 25.00 21.66
N ASP A 32 3.51 24.71 22.74
CA ASP A 32 4.96 24.93 22.81
C ASP A 32 5.70 23.62 22.51
N PRO A 33 6.36 23.50 21.33
CA PRO A 33 7.09 22.27 20.97
C PRO A 33 8.21 21.91 21.94
N ALA A 34 8.77 22.89 22.66
CA ALA A 34 9.82 22.63 23.67
C ALA A 34 9.25 21.90 24.93
N ARG A 35 7.93 21.96 25.13
CA ARG A 35 7.21 21.32 26.23
C ARG A 35 6.30 20.18 25.74
N ALA A 36 6.43 19.81 24.48
CA ALA A 36 5.61 18.76 23.86
C ALA A 36 5.83 17.38 24.51
N LEU A 37 4.81 16.54 24.43
CA LEU A 37 4.94 15.13 24.84
C LEU A 37 5.89 14.41 23.91
N ARG A 38 7.05 13.98 24.40
CA ARG A 38 7.95 13.11 23.66
C ARG A 38 7.40 11.69 23.67
N LEU A 39 7.34 11.06 22.49
CA LEU A 39 6.93 9.68 22.34
C LEU A 39 8.16 8.75 22.42
N GLU A 40 7.94 7.54 22.94
CA GLU A 40 8.94 6.48 22.96
C GLU A 40 8.75 5.55 21.76
N TRP A 41 9.85 5.12 21.15
CA TRP A 41 9.83 4.16 20.06
C TRP A 41 9.60 2.74 20.57
N HIS A 42 8.48 2.15 20.19
CA HIS A 42 8.11 0.75 20.40
C HIS A 42 7.64 0.18 19.06
N ALA A 43 8.57 -0.42 18.31
CA ALA A 43 8.31 -0.87 16.95
C ALA A 43 6.95 -1.56 16.79
N PRO A 44 6.14 -1.21 15.80
CA PRO A 44 6.42 -0.25 14.73
C PRO A 44 5.90 1.19 15.04
N PHE A 45 5.65 1.55 16.29
CA PHE A 45 5.03 2.81 16.67
C PHE A 45 5.92 3.66 17.59
N HIS A 46 5.75 4.97 17.47
CA HIS A 46 6.05 5.87 18.57
C HIS A 46 4.82 5.95 19.48
N THR A 47 5.00 5.77 20.78
CA THR A 47 3.89 5.72 21.75
C THR A 47 4.12 6.69 22.90
N GLY A 48 3.02 7.28 23.39
CA GLY A 48 3.00 8.11 24.57
C GLY A 48 1.59 8.18 25.12
N THR A 49 1.44 8.62 26.37
CA THR A 49 0.15 8.63 27.05
C THR A 49 0.01 9.92 27.84
N ILE A 50 -1.21 10.46 27.86
CA ILE A 50 -1.62 11.52 28.77
C ILE A 50 -2.86 11.11 29.54
N GLU A 51 -3.06 11.72 30.69
CA GLU A 51 -4.32 11.69 31.41
C GLU A 51 -5.09 12.98 31.12
N ALA A 52 -6.39 12.87 30.86
CA ALA A 52 -7.25 14.02 30.62
C ALA A 52 -8.64 13.77 31.24
N ASP A 53 -9.30 14.85 31.70
CA ASP A 53 -10.62 14.74 32.29
C ASP A 53 -11.70 14.52 31.23
N THR A 54 -12.74 13.78 31.59
CA THR A 54 -13.90 13.53 30.73
C THR A 54 -14.57 14.85 30.35
N GLY A 55 -14.90 15.00 29.07
CA GLY A 55 -15.49 16.22 28.49
C GLY A 55 -14.46 17.26 28.04
N VAL A 56 -13.16 17.02 28.26
CA VAL A 56 -12.11 17.87 27.71
C VAL A 56 -11.99 17.67 26.21
N HIS A 57 -12.02 18.75 25.46
CA HIS A 57 -11.67 18.77 24.04
C HIS A 57 -10.26 19.34 23.89
N PHE A 58 -9.41 18.65 23.12
CA PHE A 58 -8.09 19.16 22.79
C PHE A 58 -7.76 18.94 21.33
N GLU A 59 -6.87 19.81 20.84
CA GLU A 59 -6.29 19.74 19.50
C GLU A 59 -4.80 19.41 19.60
N TYR A 60 -4.24 18.77 18.58
CA TYR A 60 -2.82 18.43 18.59
C TYR A 60 -2.22 18.35 17.19
N LYS A 61 -0.92 18.44 17.15
CA LYS A 61 -0.04 18.29 15.99
C LYS A 61 1.09 17.32 16.32
N ILE A 62 1.71 16.76 15.29
CA ILE A 62 2.84 15.86 15.38
C ILE A 62 4.07 16.57 14.82
N THR A 63 5.19 16.54 15.54
CA THR A 63 6.44 17.22 15.15
C THR A 63 7.66 16.36 15.51
N ARG A 64 8.85 16.78 15.10
CA ARG A 64 10.13 16.25 15.59
C ARG A 64 10.80 17.20 16.59
N GLY A 65 10.00 18.02 17.29
CA GLY A 65 10.45 18.90 18.38
C GLY A 65 10.46 20.39 18.02
N ASN A 66 10.06 20.77 16.81
CA ASN A 66 9.91 22.16 16.37
C ASN A 66 8.90 22.28 15.24
N TRP A 67 8.47 23.51 14.90
CA TRP A 67 7.46 23.76 13.85
C TRP A 67 8.00 23.60 12.41
N GLU A 68 9.32 23.67 12.19
CA GLU A 68 9.92 23.42 10.89
C GLU A 68 9.85 21.94 10.50
N SER A 69 9.83 21.05 11.48
CA SER A 69 9.72 19.60 11.30
C SER A 69 8.33 19.06 11.63
N GLU A 70 7.29 19.86 11.40
CA GLU A 70 5.89 19.46 11.53
C GLU A 70 5.53 18.38 10.52
N ALA A 71 4.69 17.42 10.92
CA ALA A 71 4.17 16.40 10.03
C ALA A 71 3.40 17.00 8.86
N VAL A 72 3.60 16.46 7.67
CA VAL A 72 2.86 16.81 6.46
C VAL A 72 2.11 15.59 5.93
N ASP A 73 1.08 15.85 5.13
CA ASP A 73 0.38 14.82 4.37
C ASP A 73 1.21 14.38 3.15
N ALA A 74 0.70 13.43 2.39
CA ALA A 74 1.36 12.90 1.21
C ALA A 74 1.54 13.92 0.07
N TRP A 75 0.88 15.08 0.15
CA TRP A 75 1.05 16.22 -0.77
C TRP A 75 2.03 17.29 -0.26
N GLY A 76 2.62 17.09 0.93
CA GLY A 76 3.50 18.07 1.56
C GLY A 76 2.79 19.21 2.26
N HIS A 77 1.46 19.13 2.42
CA HIS A 77 0.69 20.14 3.15
C HIS A 77 0.65 19.80 4.64
N VAL A 78 0.70 20.83 5.46
CA VAL A 78 0.48 20.68 6.90
C VAL A 78 -1.00 20.42 7.15
N PRO A 79 -1.39 19.25 7.71
CA PRO A 79 -2.78 18.94 7.97
C PRO A 79 -3.41 19.90 8.97
N HIS A 80 -4.73 19.99 9.01
CA HIS A 80 -5.45 20.65 10.11
C HIS A 80 -5.09 20.01 11.45
N ASN A 81 -5.31 20.75 12.56
CA ASN A 81 -5.13 20.20 13.88
C ASN A 81 -5.98 18.94 14.05
N ALA A 82 -5.37 17.85 14.47
CA ALA A 82 -6.12 16.69 14.90
C ALA A 82 -6.88 17.03 16.21
N GLN A 83 -8.10 16.56 16.33
CA GLN A 83 -8.99 16.88 17.46
C GLN A 83 -9.41 15.61 18.18
N HIS A 84 -9.60 15.70 19.49
CA HIS A 84 -10.16 14.62 20.28
C HIS A 84 -10.98 15.16 21.44
N GLU A 85 -12.14 14.56 21.67
CA GLU A 85 -12.99 14.81 22.83
C GLU A 85 -12.95 13.60 23.77
N VAL A 86 -12.60 13.84 25.02
CA VAL A 86 -12.32 12.78 26.00
C VAL A 86 -13.63 12.31 26.65
N TRP A 87 -14.05 11.08 26.34
CA TRP A 87 -15.18 10.43 27.00
C TRP A 87 -14.77 9.22 27.84
N LEU A 88 -13.80 8.47 27.38
CA LEU A 88 -13.25 7.26 27.98
C LEU A 88 -11.82 7.04 27.51
N ASP A 89 -11.15 6.02 28.02
CA ASP A 89 -9.82 5.63 27.55
C ASP A 89 -9.82 5.40 26.03
N ALA A 90 -8.84 5.98 25.34
CA ALA A 90 -8.76 5.92 23.89
C ALA A 90 -7.33 5.71 23.40
N THR A 91 -7.21 5.10 22.23
CA THR A 91 -5.94 5.02 21.49
C THR A 91 -6.10 5.78 20.18
N LEU A 92 -5.30 6.82 20.00
CA LEU A 92 -5.27 7.68 18.82
C LEU A 92 -4.12 7.26 17.91
N THR A 93 -4.43 6.55 16.85
CA THR A 93 -3.42 6.13 15.86
C THR A 93 -3.39 7.15 14.71
N ARG A 94 -2.19 7.57 14.32
CA ARG A 94 -1.93 8.43 13.15
C ARG A 94 -0.68 7.96 12.43
N THR A 95 -0.68 8.11 11.11
CA THR A 95 0.50 7.95 10.27
C THR A 95 1.01 9.31 9.84
N VAL A 96 2.31 9.50 9.85
CA VAL A 96 2.99 10.66 9.29
C VAL A 96 3.53 10.25 7.93
N ALA A 97 3.08 10.89 6.87
CA ALA A 97 3.55 10.59 5.51
C ALA A 97 4.97 11.13 5.30
N ASP A 98 5.23 12.38 5.68
CA ASP A 98 6.58 12.96 5.68
C ASP A 98 6.66 14.16 6.64
N TRP A 99 7.82 14.82 6.65
CA TRP A 99 8.10 15.98 7.48
C TRP A 99 8.30 17.21 6.61
N LYS A 100 7.75 18.34 7.02
CA LYS A 100 7.76 19.62 6.27
C LYS A 100 9.14 20.02 5.75
N ASP A 101 10.20 19.74 6.50
CA ASP A 101 11.58 20.07 6.14
C ASP A 101 12.26 19.02 5.24
N ARG A 102 11.59 17.91 4.93
CA ARG A 102 12.17 16.78 4.20
C ARG A 102 11.26 16.16 3.14
N TYR A 103 10.12 16.77 2.89
CA TYR A 103 9.17 16.25 1.91
C TYR A 103 9.84 16.01 0.55
N SER A 104 9.62 14.84 -0.02
CA SER A 104 10.18 14.40 -1.30
C SER A 104 9.10 13.88 -2.23
N GLY A 105 9.27 14.12 -3.55
CA GLY A 105 8.30 13.72 -4.57
C GLY A 105 7.09 14.64 -4.66
N ARG A 106 6.14 14.25 -5.53
CA ARG A 106 4.90 15.01 -5.73
C ARG A 106 3.72 14.10 -6.01
N LEU A 107 2.69 14.19 -5.20
CA LEU A 107 1.40 13.56 -5.47
C LEU A 107 0.53 14.42 -6.39
N THR A 108 -0.26 13.76 -7.23
CA THR A 108 -1.31 14.37 -8.06
C THR A 108 -2.46 13.39 -8.22
N HIS A 109 -3.65 13.91 -8.48
CA HIS A 109 -4.84 13.12 -8.82
C HIS A 109 -5.13 13.19 -10.30
N ASP A 110 -5.65 12.11 -10.83
CA ASP A 110 -6.07 12.00 -12.21
C ASP A 110 -7.33 11.13 -12.32
N ARG A 111 -7.95 11.09 -13.48
CA ARG A 111 -9.15 10.28 -13.75
C ARG A 111 -9.12 9.72 -15.14
N ILE A 112 -9.53 8.47 -15.27
CA ILE A 112 -9.72 7.82 -16.55
C ILE A 112 -11.17 7.34 -16.69
N HIS A 113 -11.80 7.67 -17.82
CA HIS A 113 -13.07 7.08 -18.19
C HIS A 113 -12.85 5.74 -18.88
N SER A 114 -13.35 4.67 -18.28
CA SER A 114 -13.28 3.33 -18.83
C SER A 114 -14.58 3.00 -19.61
N ARG A 115 -14.41 2.51 -20.84
CA ARG A 115 -15.51 1.93 -21.62
C ARG A 115 -15.84 0.51 -21.17
N ILE A 116 -14.81 -0.23 -20.74
CA ILE A 116 -14.95 -1.62 -20.25
C ILE A 116 -15.74 -1.62 -18.94
N LEU A 117 -15.40 -0.72 -18.00
CA LEU A 117 -16.05 -0.64 -16.69
C LEU A 117 -17.24 0.31 -16.66
N ALA A 118 -17.59 0.91 -17.81
CA ALA A 118 -18.69 1.85 -17.98
C ALA A 118 -18.73 2.98 -16.93
N GLY A 119 -17.53 3.51 -16.54
CA GLY A 119 -17.45 4.57 -15.52
C GLY A 119 -16.05 5.16 -15.37
N GLU A 120 -15.93 6.09 -14.46
CA GLU A 120 -14.64 6.71 -14.14
C GLU A 120 -13.89 5.91 -13.07
N ARG A 121 -12.57 5.92 -13.14
CA ARG A 121 -11.66 5.47 -12.08
C ARG A 121 -10.73 6.62 -11.72
N GLU A 122 -10.67 6.92 -10.43
CA GLU A 122 -9.72 7.88 -9.89
C GLU A 122 -8.35 7.23 -9.73
N LEU A 123 -7.33 8.00 -10.01
CA LEU A 123 -5.93 7.62 -9.90
C LEU A 123 -5.24 8.58 -8.95
N THR A 124 -4.45 8.05 -8.03
CA THR A 124 -3.49 8.83 -7.26
C THR A 124 -2.10 8.54 -7.80
N VAL A 125 -1.37 9.55 -8.23
CA VAL A 125 -0.09 9.40 -8.94
C VAL A 125 1.00 10.12 -8.17
N TRP A 126 1.99 9.37 -7.73
CA TRP A 126 3.21 9.94 -7.17
C TRP A 126 4.31 10.02 -8.24
N LEU A 127 4.88 11.21 -8.37
CA LEU A 127 5.97 11.50 -9.29
C LEU A 127 7.27 11.64 -8.50
N PRO A 128 8.34 10.90 -8.88
CA PRO A 128 9.59 10.91 -8.13
C PRO A 128 10.31 12.27 -8.21
N PRO A 129 11.26 12.56 -7.30
CA PRO A 129 11.92 13.87 -7.19
C PRO A 129 12.57 14.35 -8.48
N SER A 130 13.10 13.46 -9.31
CA SER A 130 13.73 13.83 -10.59
C SER A 130 12.75 13.98 -11.75
N TYR A 131 11.46 13.68 -11.55
CA TYR A 131 10.45 13.73 -12.63
C TYR A 131 10.36 15.10 -13.32
N GLY A 132 10.55 16.20 -12.60
CA GLY A 132 10.60 17.56 -13.17
C GLY A 132 11.89 17.87 -13.96
N ARG A 133 12.86 16.96 -14.00
CA ARG A 133 14.18 17.19 -14.58
C ARG A 133 14.40 16.27 -15.79
N GLY A 134 14.64 16.84 -16.97
CA GLY A 134 14.90 16.08 -18.18
C GLY A 134 13.68 15.37 -18.78
N GLU A 135 13.92 14.51 -19.76
CA GLU A 135 12.87 13.83 -20.54
C GLU A 135 12.88 12.31 -20.40
N GLY A 136 13.66 11.78 -19.46
CA GLY A 136 13.76 10.34 -19.21
C GLY A 136 12.41 9.72 -18.81
N ARG A 137 12.23 8.45 -19.15
CA ARG A 137 11.05 7.66 -18.74
C ARG A 137 11.37 6.85 -17.50
N PHE A 138 10.38 6.61 -16.69
CA PHE A 138 10.47 5.97 -15.38
C PHE A 138 9.75 4.62 -15.39
N PRO A 139 10.26 3.59 -14.73
CA PRO A 139 9.47 2.42 -14.40
C PRO A 139 8.12 2.79 -13.79
N LEU A 140 7.12 1.94 -14.00
CA LEU A 140 5.78 2.08 -13.44
C LEU A 140 5.58 1.08 -12.31
N VAL A 141 5.18 1.56 -11.14
CA VAL A 141 4.63 0.76 -10.05
C VAL A 141 3.14 1.06 -9.98
N LEU A 142 2.31 0.13 -10.42
CA LEU A 142 0.85 0.24 -10.43
C LEU A 142 0.28 -0.59 -9.28
N LEU A 143 -0.51 0.03 -8.42
CA LEU A 143 -1.06 -0.60 -7.22
C LEU A 143 -2.58 -0.48 -7.18
N TYR A 144 -3.24 -1.55 -6.77
CA TYR A 144 -4.66 -1.51 -6.44
C TYR A 144 -4.88 -0.84 -5.08
N ASP A 145 -6.12 -0.58 -4.74
CA ASP A 145 -6.51 0.10 -3.49
C ASP A 145 -5.84 1.47 -3.31
N GLY A 146 -5.85 2.30 -4.35
CA GLY A 146 -5.14 3.58 -4.43
C GLY A 146 -5.37 4.53 -3.26
N ALA A 147 -6.53 4.46 -2.61
CA ALA A 147 -6.82 5.23 -1.41
C ALA A 147 -5.94 4.85 -0.20
N ASN A 148 -5.37 3.63 -0.18
CA ASN A 148 -4.57 3.12 0.93
C ASN A 148 -3.06 3.19 0.68
N VAL A 149 -2.62 3.73 -0.46
CA VAL A 149 -1.24 3.56 -0.93
C VAL A 149 -0.30 4.65 -0.43
N PHE A 150 -0.77 5.91 -0.29
CA PHE A 150 0.07 7.09 -0.11
C PHE A 150 -0.31 7.97 1.08
N ASP A 151 -1.57 8.05 1.44
CA ASP A 151 -2.05 8.98 2.45
C ASP A 151 -2.90 8.26 3.51
N PRO A 152 -2.47 8.28 4.76
CA PRO A 152 -3.24 7.68 5.85
C PRO A 152 -4.63 8.32 6.02
N ALA A 153 -4.81 9.58 5.59
CA ALA A 153 -6.10 10.26 5.70
C ALA A 153 -7.14 9.72 4.71
N THR A 154 -6.71 9.16 3.59
CA THR A 154 -7.59 8.53 2.59
C THR A 154 -7.77 7.04 2.81
N SER A 155 -6.94 6.42 3.67
CA SER A 155 -7.04 5.00 4.00
C SER A 155 -8.35 4.68 4.70
N ALA A 156 -9.15 3.82 4.09
CA ALA A 156 -10.53 3.54 4.50
C ALA A 156 -10.65 2.82 5.85
N ILE A 157 -9.60 2.15 6.33
CA ILE A 157 -9.73 1.18 7.43
C ILE A 157 -8.96 1.57 8.69
N SER A 158 -7.79 2.21 8.59
CA SER A 158 -6.87 2.23 9.73
C SER A 158 -6.13 3.55 9.99
N ASN A 159 -6.32 4.57 9.17
CA ASN A 159 -5.45 5.75 9.13
C ASN A 159 -3.95 5.37 9.01
N VAL A 160 -3.68 4.30 8.28
CA VAL A 160 -2.35 3.82 7.92
C VAL A 160 -2.36 3.53 6.42
N ASP A 161 -1.40 4.04 5.71
CA ASP A 161 -1.15 3.78 4.29
C ASP A 161 -0.01 2.75 4.10
N TRP A 162 0.25 2.37 2.85
CA TRP A 162 1.34 1.43 2.52
C TRP A 162 2.72 2.08 2.46
N ALA A 163 2.81 3.39 2.50
CA ALA A 163 4.04 4.14 2.29
C ALA A 163 4.75 3.76 0.97
N ALA A 164 4.00 3.60 -0.11
CA ALA A 164 4.56 3.09 -1.35
C ALA A 164 5.54 4.08 -2.00
N ASP A 165 5.24 5.36 -1.93
CA ASP A 165 6.11 6.46 -2.36
C ASP A 165 7.38 6.54 -1.50
N GLU A 166 7.25 6.42 -0.17
CA GLU A 166 8.38 6.41 0.76
C GLU A 166 9.31 5.22 0.49
N TRP A 167 8.76 4.03 0.27
CA TRP A 167 9.55 2.86 -0.07
C TRP A 167 10.29 3.01 -1.39
N VAL A 168 9.60 3.51 -2.44
CA VAL A 168 10.23 3.73 -3.74
C VAL A 168 11.32 4.78 -3.64
N ASP A 169 11.08 5.91 -2.96
CA ASP A 169 12.07 6.96 -2.75
C ASP A 169 13.28 6.46 -1.94
N LEU A 170 13.02 5.75 -0.83
CA LEU A 170 14.08 5.17 0.00
C LEU A 170 14.97 4.20 -0.79
N LEU A 171 14.36 3.29 -1.55
CA LEU A 171 15.09 2.28 -2.30
C LEU A 171 15.83 2.87 -3.51
N ALA A 172 15.26 3.90 -4.15
CA ALA A 172 15.89 4.62 -5.25
C ALA A 172 17.13 5.40 -4.76
N ARG A 173 17.01 6.13 -3.65
CA ARG A 173 18.14 6.81 -3.01
C ARG A 173 19.23 5.83 -2.57
N GLY A 174 18.85 4.65 -2.12
CA GLY A 174 19.76 3.57 -1.75
C GLY A 174 20.36 2.80 -2.93
N GLY A 175 19.97 3.09 -4.17
CA GLY A 175 20.45 2.39 -5.36
C GLY A 175 19.94 0.95 -5.50
N ALA A 176 18.88 0.58 -4.75
CA ALA A 176 18.29 -0.76 -4.79
C ALA A 176 17.25 -0.92 -5.91
N MET A 177 16.73 0.19 -6.43
CA MET A 177 15.87 0.26 -7.59
C MET A 177 16.04 1.63 -8.28
N PRO A 178 15.61 1.78 -9.54
CA PRO A 178 15.50 3.11 -10.15
C PRO A 178 14.34 3.90 -9.53
N GLU A 179 14.38 5.23 -9.63
CA GLU A 179 13.18 6.04 -9.40
C GLU A 179 12.05 5.56 -10.31
N ALA A 180 10.81 5.54 -9.80
CA ALA A 180 9.64 5.06 -10.52
C ALA A 180 8.45 6.00 -10.34
N VAL A 181 7.55 6.04 -11.31
CA VAL A 181 6.21 6.61 -11.13
C VAL A 181 5.37 5.58 -10.41
N VAL A 182 4.71 5.99 -9.31
CA VAL A 182 3.80 5.11 -8.57
C VAL A 182 2.37 5.55 -8.80
N VAL A 183 1.49 4.62 -9.16
CA VAL A 183 0.08 4.91 -9.44
C VAL A 183 -0.79 4.00 -8.59
N GLY A 184 -1.67 4.59 -7.81
CA GLY A 184 -2.73 3.89 -7.10
C GLY A 184 -4.06 4.00 -7.85
N ILE A 185 -4.72 2.87 -8.11
CA ILE A 185 -6.06 2.83 -8.71
C ILE A 185 -7.08 2.81 -7.58
N CYS A 186 -7.94 3.83 -7.51
CA CYS A 186 -9.01 3.88 -6.53
C CYS A 186 -10.26 3.16 -7.06
N HIS A 187 -10.96 2.47 -6.15
CA HIS A 187 -12.26 1.87 -6.45
C HIS A 187 -13.38 2.85 -6.11
N PRO A 188 -14.47 2.88 -6.89
CA PRO A 188 -15.61 3.70 -6.55
C PRO A 188 -16.25 3.27 -5.23
N GLU A 189 -16.84 4.22 -4.52
CA GLU A 189 -17.67 3.90 -3.36
C GLU A 189 -18.97 3.22 -3.78
N GLY A 190 -19.58 2.45 -2.86
CA GLY A 190 -20.87 1.82 -3.05
C GLY A 190 -20.80 0.32 -3.27
N PHE A 191 -21.94 -0.23 -3.73
CA PHE A 191 -22.15 -1.66 -3.93
C PHE A 191 -22.58 -1.95 -5.35
N SER A 192 -22.18 -3.11 -5.87
CA SER A 192 -22.65 -3.67 -7.13
C SER A 192 -24.09 -4.19 -7.01
N GLU A 193 -24.69 -4.57 -8.13
CA GLU A 193 -26.01 -5.23 -8.16
C GLU A 193 -26.01 -6.55 -7.37
N ASP A 194 -24.87 -7.23 -7.28
CA ASP A 194 -24.68 -8.46 -6.50
C ASP A 194 -24.41 -8.20 -5.00
N ASN A 195 -24.58 -6.95 -4.54
CA ASN A 195 -24.38 -6.50 -3.16
C ASN A 195 -22.94 -6.68 -2.62
N ALA A 196 -21.96 -6.83 -3.52
CA ALA A 196 -20.54 -6.75 -3.22
C ALA A 196 -20.08 -5.28 -3.20
N THR A 197 -19.08 -4.93 -2.41
CA THR A 197 -18.47 -3.60 -2.55
C THR A 197 -17.93 -3.43 -3.97
N MET A 198 -17.86 -2.19 -4.48
CA MET A 198 -17.29 -1.95 -5.82
C MET A 198 -15.84 -2.41 -5.92
N ARG A 199 -15.09 -2.37 -4.81
CA ARG A 199 -13.74 -2.93 -4.73
C ARG A 199 -13.75 -4.45 -4.93
N ASP A 200 -14.58 -5.17 -4.18
CA ASP A 200 -14.64 -6.63 -4.26
C ASP A 200 -15.18 -7.06 -5.63
N PHE A 201 -16.14 -6.32 -6.19
CA PHE A 201 -16.63 -6.55 -7.54
C PHE A 201 -15.50 -6.40 -8.59
N ASP A 202 -14.76 -5.29 -8.57
CA ASP A 202 -13.65 -5.03 -9.50
C ASP A 202 -12.52 -6.08 -9.38
N LEU A 203 -12.24 -6.57 -8.19
CA LEU A 203 -11.06 -7.41 -7.95
C LEU A 203 -11.34 -8.92 -7.95
N SER A 204 -12.57 -9.34 -7.64
CA SER A 204 -12.91 -10.76 -7.59
C SER A 204 -12.97 -11.38 -9.00
N PRO A 205 -12.21 -12.46 -9.26
CA PRO A 205 -12.31 -13.20 -10.53
C PRO A 205 -13.70 -13.75 -10.82
N GLU A 206 -14.50 -13.98 -9.79
CA GLU A 206 -15.84 -14.53 -9.89
C GLU A 206 -16.91 -13.48 -10.25
N LEU A 207 -16.57 -12.20 -10.10
CA LEU A 207 -17.43 -11.06 -10.40
C LEU A 207 -16.89 -10.25 -11.59
N GLY A 208 -16.44 -9.02 -11.35
CA GLY A 208 -15.95 -8.11 -12.39
C GLY A 208 -14.43 -8.21 -12.70
N GLY A 209 -13.69 -9.07 -11.98
CA GLY A 209 -12.24 -9.09 -12.00
C GLY A 209 -11.60 -9.28 -13.38
N ALA A 210 -12.23 -10.06 -14.26
CA ALA A 210 -11.74 -10.23 -15.63
C ALA A 210 -11.88 -8.94 -16.46
N ALA A 211 -13.00 -8.22 -16.30
CA ALA A 211 -13.20 -6.93 -16.96
C ALA A 211 -12.25 -5.86 -16.40
N PHE A 212 -12.01 -5.89 -15.09
CA PHE A 212 -11.06 -4.99 -14.46
C PHE A 212 -9.62 -5.27 -14.92
N ALA A 213 -9.21 -6.54 -15.01
CA ALA A 213 -7.92 -6.93 -15.57
C ALA A 213 -7.75 -6.46 -17.03
N GLN A 214 -8.80 -6.59 -17.85
CA GLN A 214 -8.80 -6.09 -19.22
C GLN A 214 -8.68 -4.56 -19.25
N PHE A 215 -9.43 -3.84 -18.41
CA PHE A 215 -9.30 -2.38 -18.27
C PHE A 215 -7.87 -1.96 -17.96
N VAL A 216 -7.26 -2.58 -16.96
CA VAL A 216 -5.86 -2.29 -16.59
C VAL A 216 -4.92 -2.49 -17.77
N ALA A 217 -5.03 -3.62 -18.46
CA ALA A 217 -4.11 -3.98 -19.53
C ALA A 217 -4.31 -3.15 -20.82
N THR A 218 -5.57 -2.81 -21.16
CA THR A 218 -5.89 -2.29 -22.50
C THR A 218 -6.38 -0.84 -22.54
N GLU A 219 -6.79 -0.27 -21.41
CA GLU A 219 -7.19 1.15 -21.32
C GLU A 219 -6.26 1.94 -20.41
N LEU A 220 -6.04 1.50 -19.19
CA LEU A 220 -5.26 2.26 -18.19
C LEU A 220 -3.79 2.39 -18.57
N LEU A 221 -3.11 1.31 -18.93
CA LEU A 221 -1.68 1.37 -19.28
C LEU A 221 -1.39 2.28 -20.47
N PRO A 222 -2.14 2.18 -21.61
CA PRO A 222 -1.97 3.14 -22.71
C PRO A 222 -2.23 4.59 -22.28
N TYR A 223 -3.20 4.82 -21.39
CA TYR A 223 -3.47 6.14 -20.83
C TYR A 223 -2.28 6.66 -20.05
N LEU A 224 -1.72 5.85 -19.14
CA LEU A 224 -0.55 6.23 -18.33
C LEU A 224 0.69 6.51 -19.20
N ASP A 225 0.96 5.69 -20.20
CA ASP A 225 2.09 5.87 -21.12
C ASP A 225 1.97 7.16 -21.97
N GLN A 226 0.74 7.62 -22.21
CA GLN A 226 0.47 8.84 -22.97
C GLN A 226 0.55 10.10 -22.08
N HIS A 227 0.10 10.02 -20.82
CA HIS A 227 -0.02 11.19 -19.95
C HIS A 227 1.17 11.36 -19.00
N TYR A 228 1.90 10.28 -18.76
CA TYR A 228 3.07 10.27 -17.88
C TYR A 228 4.29 9.70 -18.61
N ARG A 229 5.47 10.07 -18.15
CA ARG A 229 6.72 9.54 -18.70
C ARG A 229 7.04 8.16 -18.12
N THR A 230 6.14 7.21 -18.30
CA THR A 230 6.33 5.81 -17.93
C THR A 230 7.09 5.05 -19.00
N ASP A 231 7.92 4.09 -18.59
CA ASP A 231 8.60 3.17 -19.48
C ASP A 231 7.64 2.04 -19.90
N ALA A 232 7.30 2.00 -21.19
CA ALA A 232 6.31 1.08 -21.74
C ALA A 232 6.82 -0.38 -21.86
N ARG A 233 8.10 -0.65 -21.58
CA ARG A 233 8.64 -2.00 -21.66
C ARG A 233 8.10 -2.87 -20.53
N GLN A 234 7.79 -4.12 -20.84
CA GLN A 234 7.25 -5.10 -19.88
C GLN A 234 8.08 -5.16 -18.59
N GLU A 235 9.39 -5.28 -18.71
CA GLU A 235 10.30 -5.39 -17.57
C GLU A 235 10.37 -4.14 -16.69
N ALA A 236 9.86 -3.00 -17.15
CA ALA A 236 9.80 -1.75 -16.39
C ALA A 236 8.47 -1.58 -15.64
N ARG A 237 7.51 -2.48 -15.82
CA ARG A 237 6.16 -2.38 -15.25
C ARG A 237 5.95 -3.38 -14.13
N LEU A 238 5.52 -2.88 -12.98
CA LEU A 238 5.08 -3.66 -11.83
C LEU A 238 3.58 -3.46 -11.61
N LEU A 239 2.86 -4.56 -11.37
CA LEU A 239 1.49 -4.54 -10.86
C LEU A 239 1.48 -5.19 -9.48
N GLY A 240 0.78 -4.57 -8.52
CA GLY A 240 0.70 -5.10 -7.17
C GLY A 240 -0.61 -4.79 -6.45
N GLY A 241 -0.85 -5.55 -5.40
CA GLY A 241 -2.00 -5.42 -4.53
C GLY A 241 -1.91 -6.33 -3.32
N ALA A 242 -2.90 -6.24 -2.45
CA ALA A 242 -3.05 -7.12 -1.30
C ALA A 242 -4.44 -7.81 -1.29
N GLY A 243 -4.50 -8.99 -0.71
CA GLY A 243 -5.74 -9.78 -0.65
C GLY A 243 -6.31 -10.08 -2.03
N LEU A 244 -7.53 -9.63 -2.30
CA LEU A 244 -8.17 -9.71 -3.63
C LEU A 244 -7.41 -8.91 -4.68
N GLY A 245 -6.79 -7.78 -4.32
CA GLY A 245 -5.92 -7.03 -5.22
C GLY A 245 -4.71 -7.84 -5.67
N ALA A 246 -4.09 -8.58 -4.78
CA ALA A 246 -3.01 -9.52 -5.13
C ALA A 246 -3.50 -10.65 -6.06
N LEU A 247 -4.68 -11.18 -5.79
CA LEU A 247 -5.31 -12.19 -6.62
C LEU A 247 -5.59 -11.68 -8.04
N ASN A 248 -6.16 -10.48 -8.17
CA ASN A 248 -6.41 -9.87 -9.49
C ASN A 248 -5.10 -9.53 -10.21
N ALA A 249 -4.06 -9.04 -9.51
CA ALA A 249 -2.76 -8.81 -10.13
C ALA A 249 -2.17 -10.12 -10.72
N PHE A 250 -2.32 -11.23 -10.00
CA PHE A 250 -1.91 -12.54 -10.50
C PHE A 250 -2.80 -13.02 -11.67
N HIS A 251 -4.10 -12.73 -11.63
CA HIS A 251 -4.99 -12.99 -12.76
C HIS A 251 -4.56 -12.22 -14.02
N VAL A 252 -4.14 -10.95 -13.87
CA VAL A 252 -3.59 -10.17 -14.99
C VAL A 252 -2.33 -10.82 -15.57
N ALA A 253 -1.45 -11.39 -14.72
CA ALA A 253 -0.27 -12.11 -15.18
C ALA A 253 -0.62 -13.29 -16.10
N LEU A 254 -1.71 -13.98 -15.80
CA LEU A 254 -2.19 -15.15 -16.57
C LEU A 254 -2.97 -14.75 -17.82
N ALA A 255 -3.89 -13.80 -17.68
CA ALA A 255 -4.82 -13.41 -18.75
C ALA A 255 -4.21 -12.47 -19.79
N HIS A 256 -3.21 -11.67 -19.38
CA HIS A 256 -2.56 -10.65 -20.22
C HIS A 256 -1.03 -10.78 -20.18
N PRO A 257 -0.46 -11.90 -20.66
CA PRO A 257 0.98 -12.09 -20.68
C PRO A 257 1.68 -11.02 -21.53
N GLY A 258 2.90 -10.64 -21.18
CA GLY A 258 3.67 -9.63 -21.90
C GLY A 258 3.36 -8.17 -21.51
N VAL A 259 2.39 -7.92 -20.64
CA VAL A 259 1.98 -6.55 -20.25
C VAL A 259 2.80 -6.03 -19.06
N PHE A 260 2.95 -6.85 -18.03
CA PHE A 260 3.75 -6.55 -16.84
C PHE A 260 4.88 -7.56 -16.69
N GLY A 261 6.05 -7.10 -16.26
CA GLY A 261 7.21 -7.94 -15.98
C GLY A 261 7.40 -8.25 -14.50
N LYS A 262 6.65 -7.60 -13.62
CA LYS A 262 6.78 -7.73 -12.16
C LYS A 262 5.42 -7.75 -11.48
N PHE A 263 5.27 -8.64 -10.49
CA PHE A 263 4.04 -8.76 -9.72
C PHE A 263 4.34 -8.81 -8.21
N ALA A 264 3.73 -7.89 -7.46
CA ALA A 264 3.79 -7.83 -6.00
C ALA A 264 2.45 -8.27 -5.41
N CYS A 265 2.36 -9.50 -4.94
CA CYS A 265 1.15 -10.14 -4.47
C CYS A 265 1.24 -10.38 -2.95
N LEU A 266 0.76 -9.39 -2.17
CA LEU A 266 0.81 -9.43 -0.71
C LEU A 266 -0.45 -10.08 -0.14
N SER A 267 -0.30 -10.95 0.85
CA SER A 267 -1.42 -11.66 1.49
C SER A 267 -2.45 -12.18 0.48
N THR A 268 -2.00 -12.87 -0.56
CA THR A 268 -2.86 -13.24 -1.69
C THR A 268 -4.04 -14.10 -1.27
N SER A 269 -5.24 -13.62 -1.48
CA SER A 269 -6.50 -14.30 -1.16
C SER A 269 -6.90 -15.21 -2.32
N PHE A 270 -6.37 -16.44 -2.36
CA PHE A 270 -6.64 -17.38 -3.46
C PHE A 270 -8.09 -17.88 -3.49
N GLU A 271 -8.79 -17.86 -2.37
CA GLU A 271 -10.25 -18.07 -2.27
C GLU A 271 -10.82 -17.49 -0.97
N ASP A 272 -12.15 -17.36 -0.92
CA ASP A 272 -12.88 -17.09 0.32
C ASP A 272 -12.62 -18.24 1.31
N VAL A 273 -11.83 -17.94 2.31
CA VAL A 273 -11.14 -18.86 3.23
C VAL A 273 -12.09 -19.74 4.04
N SER A 274 -13.39 -19.47 3.96
CA SER A 274 -14.34 -20.10 4.86
C SER A 274 -14.85 -21.47 4.45
N GLN A 275 -14.67 -21.91 3.20
CA GLN A 275 -15.39 -23.10 2.70
C GLN A 275 -14.70 -24.03 1.70
N VAL A 276 -13.52 -23.73 1.17
CA VAL A 276 -12.92 -24.52 0.09
C VAL A 276 -11.53 -25.06 0.47
N LEU A 277 -11.28 -26.33 0.16
CA LEU A 277 -9.96 -26.90 0.32
C LEU A 277 -8.97 -26.32 -0.70
N PRO A 278 -7.68 -26.13 -0.35
CA PRO A 278 -6.68 -25.53 -1.23
C PRO A 278 -6.56 -26.16 -2.63
N ASP A 279 -6.81 -27.48 -2.75
CA ASP A 279 -6.79 -28.22 -4.02
C ASP A 279 -7.98 -27.92 -4.94
N GLN A 280 -8.98 -27.17 -4.47
CA GLN A 280 -10.19 -26.83 -5.19
C GLN A 280 -10.21 -25.40 -5.73
N SER A 281 -9.18 -24.59 -5.45
CA SER A 281 -9.08 -23.24 -5.96
C SER A 281 -9.19 -23.19 -7.48
N ALA A 282 -10.13 -22.41 -8.01
CA ALA A 282 -10.34 -22.26 -9.45
C ALA A 282 -9.11 -21.70 -10.14
N LEU A 283 -8.41 -20.75 -9.48
CA LEU A 283 -7.19 -20.18 -10.01
C LEU A 283 -6.05 -21.17 -10.05
N LEU A 284 -5.86 -21.97 -9.01
CA LEU A 284 -4.83 -23.00 -8.98
C LEU A 284 -5.11 -24.09 -10.03
N ARG A 285 -6.38 -24.48 -10.22
CA ARG A 285 -6.76 -25.38 -11.31
C ARG A 285 -6.50 -24.77 -12.69
N ALA A 286 -6.71 -23.46 -12.87
CA ALA A 286 -6.38 -22.78 -14.12
C ALA A 286 -4.88 -22.84 -14.43
N LEU A 287 -4.02 -22.80 -13.40
CA LEU A 287 -2.57 -22.97 -13.54
C LEU A 287 -2.16 -24.37 -14.00
N GLU A 288 -2.94 -25.41 -13.67
CA GLU A 288 -2.67 -26.78 -14.11
C GLU A 288 -2.90 -26.93 -15.62
N VAL A 289 -3.86 -26.20 -16.18
CA VAL A 289 -4.31 -26.40 -17.57
C VAL A 289 -3.41 -25.70 -18.58
N GLU A 290 -3.01 -24.43 -18.35
CA GLU A 290 -2.00 -23.76 -19.19
C GLU A 290 -1.40 -22.55 -18.47
N PRO A 291 -0.14 -22.55 -18.10
CA PRO A 291 0.51 -21.33 -17.68
C PRO A 291 0.95 -20.53 -18.90
N ALA A 292 0.23 -19.51 -19.24
CA ALA A 292 0.67 -18.47 -20.16
C ALA A 292 1.70 -17.51 -19.49
N LEU A 293 2.28 -17.90 -18.33
CA LEU A 293 3.29 -17.10 -17.66
C LEU A 293 4.56 -17.04 -18.50
N ASP A 294 4.89 -15.82 -18.93
CA ASP A 294 6.14 -15.53 -19.62
C ASP A 294 7.33 -15.71 -18.65
N LYS A 295 8.35 -16.46 -19.06
CA LYS A 295 9.56 -16.68 -18.26
C LYS A 295 10.40 -15.42 -18.00
N GLY A 296 10.06 -14.28 -18.60
CA GLY A 296 10.65 -12.97 -18.31
C GLY A 296 10.07 -12.26 -17.07
N VAL A 297 9.02 -12.83 -16.48
CA VAL A 297 8.29 -12.20 -15.35
C VAL A 297 8.95 -12.54 -14.01
N ARG A 298 8.89 -11.60 -13.07
CA ARG A 298 9.23 -11.84 -11.66
C ARG A 298 8.01 -11.69 -10.78
N MET A 299 7.83 -12.59 -9.82
CA MET A 299 6.67 -12.60 -8.93
C MET A 299 7.10 -12.71 -7.48
N TYR A 300 6.59 -11.80 -6.66
CA TYR A 300 6.71 -11.85 -5.20
C TYR A 300 5.35 -12.17 -4.61
N PHE A 301 5.33 -13.19 -3.77
CA PHE A 301 4.15 -13.55 -2.98
C PHE A 301 4.51 -13.55 -1.50
N ASP A 302 3.59 -13.13 -0.66
CA ASP A 302 3.72 -13.33 0.78
C ASP A 302 2.38 -13.58 1.45
N HIS A 303 2.45 -14.01 2.69
CA HIS A 303 1.36 -14.04 3.64
C HIS A 303 1.91 -13.92 5.06
N GLY A 304 1.12 -13.39 5.97
CA GLY A 304 1.45 -13.40 7.40
C GLY A 304 1.15 -14.73 8.07
N ASP A 305 1.23 -14.75 9.39
CA ASP A 305 0.84 -15.88 10.24
C ASP A 305 -0.17 -15.45 11.32
N GLN A 306 -0.80 -14.28 11.15
CA GLN A 306 -1.77 -13.73 12.09
C GLN A 306 -3.11 -13.44 11.40
N GLY A 307 -4.20 -13.76 12.12
CA GLY A 307 -5.56 -13.46 11.69
C GLY A 307 -5.93 -14.16 10.38
N LEU A 308 -6.43 -13.41 9.40
CA LEU A 308 -6.86 -13.96 8.12
C LEU A 308 -5.72 -14.63 7.34
N ASP A 309 -4.50 -14.09 7.45
CA ASP A 309 -3.33 -14.60 6.73
C ASP A 309 -2.90 -16.01 7.20
N GLU A 310 -3.28 -16.45 8.42
CA GLU A 310 -2.98 -17.80 8.93
C GLU A 310 -3.44 -18.92 7.97
N CYS A 311 -4.54 -18.67 7.24
CA CYS A 311 -5.14 -19.66 6.34
C CYS A 311 -4.46 -19.73 4.97
N TYR A 312 -3.61 -18.76 4.61
CA TYR A 312 -3.09 -18.65 3.23
C TYR A 312 -1.89 -19.56 2.92
N GLY A 313 -1.21 -20.05 3.94
CA GLY A 313 0.02 -20.83 3.78
C GLY A 313 -0.12 -22.06 2.88
N GLY A 314 -1.25 -22.77 2.97
CA GLY A 314 -1.53 -23.95 2.14
C GLY A 314 -1.61 -23.61 0.64
N TYR A 315 -2.31 -22.54 0.27
CA TYR A 315 -2.43 -22.08 -1.11
C TYR A 315 -1.10 -21.62 -1.69
N HIS A 316 -0.32 -20.87 -0.90
CA HIS A 316 1.01 -20.42 -1.29
C HIS A 316 1.99 -21.59 -1.49
N ALA A 317 1.90 -22.63 -0.65
CA ALA A 317 2.70 -23.83 -0.81
C ALA A 317 2.37 -24.57 -2.11
N LEU A 318 1.08 -24.71 -2.45
CA LEU A 318 0.62 -25.30 -3.70
C LEU A 318 1.11 -24.50 -4.91
N LEU A 319 0.95 -23.16 -4.89
CA LEU A 319 1.48 -22.28 -5.93
C LEU A 319 2.98 -22.48 -6.12
N GLY A 320 3.74 -22.48 -5.03
CA GLY A 320 5.21 -22.67 -5.08
C GLY A 320 5.61 -24.03 -5.62
N GLY A 321 4.86 -25.08 -5.28
CA GLY A 321 5.03 -26.43 -5.85
C GLY A 321 4.83 -26.41 -7.35
N PHE A 322 3.71 -25.86 -7.79
CA PHE A 322 3.35 -25.74 -9.20
C PHE A 322 4.40 -24.93 -10.00
N LEU A 323 4.82 -23.75 -9.51
CA LEU A 323 5.82 -22.93 -10.22
C LEU A 323 7.14 -23.69 -10.38
N ARG A 324 7.61 -24.40 -9.35
CA ARG A 324 8.83 -25.22 -9.43
C ARG A 324 8.69 -26.38 -10.43
N GLU A 325 7.54 -27.05 -10.44
CA GLU A 325 7.24 -28.11 -11.39
C GLU A 325 7.27 -27.63 -12.84
N LYS A 326 6.82 -26.41 -13.09
CA LYS A 326 6.91 -25.73 -14.41
C LYS A 326 8.29 -25.13 -14.70
N GLY A 327 9.28 -25.38 -13.84
CA GLY A 327 10.68 -24.99 -14.04
C GLY A 327 11.02 -23.56 -13.65
N TRP A 328 10.17 -22.91 -12.84
CA TRP A 328 10.45 -21.58 -12.27
C TRP A 328 11.40 -21.71 -11.09
N GLN A 329 12.35 -20.79 -10.98
CA GLN A 329 13.39 -20.81 -9.96
C GLN A 329 13.02 -19.89 -8.78
N ASP A 330 12.82 -20.51 -7.60
CA ASP A 330 12.61 -19.78 -6.34
C ASP A 330 13.82 -18.90 -6.00
N GLY A 331 13.58 -17.71 -5.52
CA GLY A 331 14.61 -16.71 -5.22
C GLY A 331 15.16 -15.96 -6.44
N ARG A 332 14.76 -16.33 -7.65
CA ARG A 332 15.18 -15.69 -8.90
C ARG A 332 14.00 -15.13 -9.71
N GLU A 333 13.08 -15.98 -10.12
CA GLU A 333 11.91 -15.65 -10.95
C GLU A 333 10.67 -15.45 -10.09
N PHE A 334 10.56 -16.18 -8.99
CA PHE A 334 9.54 -15.97 -7.99
C PHE A 334 10.12 -16.13 -6.57
N THR A 335 9.40 -15.63 -5.59
CA THR A 335 9.62 -15.97 -4.19
C THR A 335 8.29 -15.96 -3.45
N ILE A 336 8.17 -16.83 -2.45
CA ILE A 336 7.03 -16.90 -1.54
C ILE A 336 7.57 -16.75 -0.11
N ARG A 337 7.02 -15.79 0.65
CA ARG A 337 7.47 -15.49 2.01
C ARG A 337 6.33 -15.66 3.01
N GLN A 338 6.57 -16.41 4.07
CA GLN A 338 5.78 -16.30 5.28
C GLN A 338 6.41 -15.24 6.17
N ILE A 339 5.60 -14.28 6.62
CA ILE A 339 6.04 -13.12 7.43
C ILE A 339 5.63 -13.35 8.89
N PRO A 340 6.57 -13.67 9.78
CA PRO A 340 6.26 -13.90 11.19
C PRO A 340 5.66 -12.64 11.84
N GLY A 341 4.55 -12.80 12.55
CA GLY A 341 3.80 -11.69 13.16
C GLY A 341 3.03 -10.81 12.18
N GLY A 342 3.15 -11.05 10.88
CA GLY A 342 2.42 -10.32 9.86
C GLY A 342 0.95 -10.73 9.77
N GLY A 343 0.08 -9.79 9.45
CA GLY A 343 -1.36 -10.02 9.28
C GLY A 343 -1.91 -9.34 8.04
N HIS A 344 -3.22 -9.46 7.86
CA HIS A 344 -3.98 -8.90 6.73
C HIS A 344 -4.37 -7.44 7.02
N THR A 345 -3.40 -6.54 7.06
CA THR A 345 -3.61 -5.12 7.39
C THR A 345 -2.65 -4.20 6.66
N GLU A 346 -3.07 -2.95 6.44
CA GLU A 346 -2.26 -1.91 5.80
C GLU A 346 -0.93 -1.71 6.54
N LEU A 347 -0.93 -1.74 7.87
CA LEU A 347 0.29 -1.61 8.65
C LEU A 347 1.27 -2.75 8.35
N SER A 348 0.77 -3.98 8.27
CA SER A 348 1.60 -5.14 7.97
C SER A 348 2.16 -5.06 6.53
N TRP A 349 1.35 -4.61 5.56
CA TRP A 349 1.81 -4.40 4.18
C TRP A 349 2.80 -3.23 4.08
N ARG A 350 2.55 -2.12 4.79
CA ARG A 350 3.51 -1.02 4.93
C ARG A 350 4.89 -1.51 5.37
N GLU A 351 4.96 -2.37 6.37
CA GLU A 351 6.23 -2.86 6.92
C GLU A 351 7.02 -3.75 5.95
N ARG A 352 6.35 -4.44 5.04
CA ARG A 352 6.96 -5.47 4.18
C ARG A 352 6.99 -5.16 2.69
N PHE A 353 6.27 -4.15 2.22
CA PHE A 353 6.23 -3.80 0.79
C PHE A 353 7.61 -3.53 0.19
N GLY A 354 8.53 -2.93 0.96
CA GLY A 354 9.91 -2.72 0.54
C GLY A 354 10.69 -4.01 0.22
N GLU A 355 10.36 -5.15 0.84
CA GLU A 355 10.97 -6.44 0.50
C GLU A 355 10.52 -6.91 -0.89
N ALA A 356 9.24 -6.74 -1.22
CA ALA A 356 8.72 -7.04 -2.54
C ALA A 356 9.43 -6.23 -3.61
N LEU A 357 9.54 -4.90 -3.41
CA LEU A 357 10.25 -4.02 -4.34
C LEU A 357 11.72 -4.42 -4.52
N ARG A 358 12.45 -4.70 -3.44
CA ARG A 358 13.86 -5.15 -3.52
C ARG A 358 14.01 -6.44 -4.32
N PHE A 359 13.10 -7.39 -4.17
CA PHE A 359 13.14 -8.63 -4.95
C PHE A 359 12.85 -8.38 -6.42
N LEU A 360 11.84 -7.57 -6.72
CA LEU A 360 11.33 -7.38 -8.08
C LEU A 360 12.23 -6.50 -8.95
N PHE A 361 13.00 -5.59 -8.35
CA PHE A 361 13.89 -4.67 -9.07
C PHE A 361 15.39 -5.04 -9.02
N ARG A 362 15.71 -6.21 -8.52
CA ARG A 362 17.09 -6.77 -8.55
C ARG A 362 17.64 -6.91 -9.96
#